data_f44da3d87c4521e07d2fd30bb3f0a199
#
_entry.id   f44da3d87c4521e07d2fd30bb3f0a199
#
_cell.length_a   1.000
_cell.length_b   1.000
_cell.length_c   1.000
_cell.angle_alpha   90.00
_cell.angle_beta   90.00
_cell.angle_gamma   90.00
#
_symmetry.space_group_name_H-M   'P 1'
#
loop_
_entity.id
_entity.type
_entity.pdbx_description
1 polymer ?
#
loop_
_entity_poly.entity_id
_entity_poly.type
_entity_poly.pdbx_seq_one_letter_code
_entity_poly.pdbx_strand_id
1 'polypeptide(L)'
;MYRNADEIEKLKKIKEDSDREALTVLQQLKTLSESRDSMQQELVELRQVRDAAQEVAEVMEIPEGNEDKPLSLAGKLHKVPEAFERYVSTTTHQYVGHVLGLVKSYWPTTRLDALEKGAKADCTEEQFNQYLEETSLVANQIVESLNKPDSP
;
A
#
# COMPACT_ATOMS: atom_id res chain seq x y z
N MET A 1 7.15 44.86 68.23
CA MET A 1 7.13 45.22 66.77
C MET A 1 7.93 44.24 65.86
N TYR A 2 8.74 43.33 66.32
CA TYR A 2 9.57 42.43 65.50
C TYR A 2 8.88 41.16 64.96
N ARG A 3 7.82 40.66 65.61
CA ARG A 3 7.08 39.44 65.12
C ARG A 3 6.43 39.57 63.76
N ASN A 4 5.96 40.75 63.38
CA ASN A 4 5.32 40.92 62.07
C ASN A 4 6.27 40.95 60.87
N ALA A 5 7.54 41.30 61.06
CA ALA A 5 8.53 41.31 60.01
C ALA A 5 8.92 39.87 59.58
N ASP A 6 9.15 38.99 60.56
CA ASP A 6 9.51 37.57 60.31
C ASP A 6 8.36 36.79 59.65
N GLU A 7 7.11 37.11 59.99
CA GLU A 7 5.91 36.54 59.40
C GLU A 7 5.74 36.96 57.91
N ILE A 8 5.99 38.23 57.61
CA ILE A 8 5.94 38.78 56.24
C ILE A 8 7.00 38.13 55.38
N GLU A 9 8.22 37.90 55.90
CA GLU A 9 9.29 37.28 55.18
C GLU A 9 9.02 35.80 54.90
N LYS A 10 8.45 35.05 55.82
CA LYS A 10 7.97 33.69 55.64
C LYS A 10 6.89 33.60 54.59
N LEU A 11 5.91 34.49 54.60
CA LEU A 11 4.82 34.53 53.61
C LEU A 11 5.35 34.85 52.20
N LYS A 12 6.34 35.75 52.08
CA LYS A 12 7.00 36.04 50.82
C LYS A 12 7.68 34.81 50.24
N LYS A 13 8.44 34.08 51.07
CA LYS A 13 9.13 32.87 50.65
C LYS A 13 8.14 31.78 50.22
N ILE A 14 7.08 31.56 50.96
CA ILE A 14 6.02 30.59 50.56
C ILE A 14 5.39 31.00 49.26
N LYS A 15 5.14 32.28 49.01
CA LYS A 15 4.60 32.78 47.75
C LYS A 15 5.58 32.54 46.60
N GLU A 16 6.86 32.84 46.76
CA GLU A 16 7.90 32.61 45.73
C GLU A 16 8.05 31.14 45.39
N ASP A 17 8.01 30.26 46.38
CA ASP A 17 8.07 28.80 46.17
C ASP A 17 6.82 28.31 45.45
N SER A 18 5.63 28.80 45.84
CA SER A 18 4.34 28.48 45.18
C SER A 18 4.29 28.98 43.71
N ASP A 19 4.78 30.21 43.45
CA ASP A 19 4.87 30.77 42.10
C ASP A 19 5.83 29.94 41.22
N ARG A 20 6.94 29.47 41.79
CA ARG A 20 7.91 28.60 41.11
C ARG A 20 7.31 27.22 40.75
N GLU A 21 6.57 26.63 41.71
CA GLU A 21 5.86 25.35 41.47
C GLU A 21 4.80 25.51 40.39
N ALA A 22 4.03 26.60 40.45
CA ALA A 22 3.01 26.90 39.45
C ALA A 22 3.61 27.02 38.01
N LEU A 23 4.75 27.71 37.87
CA LEU A 23 5.47 27.79 36.60
C LEU A 23 5.94 26.43 36.09
N THR A 24 6.44 25.57 37.01
CA THR A 24 6.87 24.21 36.66
C THR A 24 5.69 23.37 36.17
N VAL A 25 4.56 23.43 36.84
CA VAL A 25 3.33 22.73 36.45
C VAL A 25 2.84 23.22 35.07
N LEU A 26 2.83 24.54 34.85
CA LEU A 26 2.45 25.10 33.56
C LEU A 26 3.36 24.63 32.42
N GLN A 27 4.64 24.52 32.66
CA GLN A 27 5.60 24.02 31.68
C GLN A 27 5.38 22.52 31.40
N GLN A 28 5.11 21.71 32.43
CA GLN A 28 4.75 20.30 32.26
C GLN A 28 3.44 20.12 31.49
N LEU A 29 2.42 20.93 31.77
CA LEU A 29 1.16 20.90 31.03
C LEU A 29 1.36 21.23 29.54
N LYS A 30 2.21 22.19 29.23
CA LYS A 30 2.55 22.54 27.86
C LYS A 30 3.22 21.37 27.12
N THR A 31 4.25 20.77 27.73
CA THR A 31 4.95 19.61 27.11
C THR A 31 4.04 18.39 26.95
N LEU A 32 3.14 18.15 27.91
CA LEU A 32 2.14 17.08 27.81
C LEU A 32 1.13 17.34 26.68
N SER A 33 0.70 18.61 26.52
CA SER A 33 -0.20 18.97 25.43
C SER A 33 0.47 18.78 24.06
N GLU A 34 1.71 19.22 23.91
CA GLU A 34 2.49 19.04 22.68
C GLU A 34 2.71 17.54 22.34
N SER A 35 3.04 16.74 23.38
CA SER A 35 3.19 15.29 23.21
C SER A 35 1.87 14.61 22.83
N ARG A 36 0.76 15.01 23.45
CA ARG A 36 -0.58 14.51 23.08
C ARG A 36 -0.92 14.81 21.63
N ASP A 37 -0.65 16.04 21.19
CA ASP A 37 -0.99 16.49 19.85
C ASP A 37 -0.13 15.73 18.80
N SER A 38 1.17 15.49 19.10
CA SER A 38 2.04 14.65 18.28
C SER A 38 1.53 13.20 18.18
N MET A 39 1.20 12.58 19.32
CA MET A 39 0.65 11.22 19.33
C MET A 39 -0.68 11.13 18.59
N GLN A 40 -1.51 12.16 18.65
CA GLN A 40 -2.78 12.19 17.93
C GLN A 40 -2.56 12.25 16.42
N GLN A 41 -1.56 12.99 15.96
CA GLN A 41 -1.17 13.04 14.55
C GLN A 41 -0.63 11.67 14.08
N GLU A 42 0.25 11.04 14.85
CA GLU A 42 0.77 9.70 14.54
C GLU A 42 -0.35 8.65 14.45
N LEU A 43 -1.36 8.74 15.32
CA LEU A 43 -2.54 7.86 15.27
C LEU A 43 -3.35 8.05 13.99
N VAL A 44 -3.47 9.28 13.48
CA VAL A 44 -4.15 9.54 12.20
C VAL A 44 -3.37 8.92 11.04
N GLU A 45 -2.06 9.11 11.01
CA GLU A 45 -1.20 8.54 9.98
C GLU A 45 -1.23 6.99 9.99
N LEU A 46 -1.13 6.38 11.17
CA LEU A 46 -1.21 4.93 11.32
C LEU A 46 -2.57 4.36 10.88
N ARG A 47 -3.66 5.10 11.09
CA ARG A 47 -4.99 4.71 10.57
C ARG A 47 -5.01 4.73 9.05
N GLN A 48 -4.48 5.77 8.43
CA GLN A 48 -4.40 5.85 6.96
C GLN A 48 -3.57 4.71 6.36
N VAL A 49 -2.42 4.40 6.96
CA VAL A 49 -1.59 3.27 6.54
C VAL A 49 -2.33 1.94 6.70
N ARG A 50 -3.03 1.76 7.82
CA ARG A 50 -3.84 0.56 8.05
C ARG A 50 -4.94 0.40 6.99
N ASP A 51 -5.64 1.48 6.70
CA ASP A 51 -6.77 1.46 5.77
C ASP A 51 -6.27 1.19 4.33
N ALA A 52 -5.16 1.80 3.91
CA ALA A 52 -4.51 1.49 2.64
C ALA A 52 -4.00 0.04 2.56
N ALA A 53 -3.43 -0.48 3.64
CA ALA A 53 -2.99 -1.86 3.72
C ALA A 53 -4.16 -2.85 3.63
N GLN A 54 -5.30 -2.51 4.23
CA GLN A 54 -6.53 -3.29 4.14
C GLN A 54 -7.05 -3.33 2.69
N GLU A 55 -7.08 -2.18 2.01
CA GLU A 55 -7.50 -2.08 0.62
C GLU A 55 -6.62 -2.95 -0.30
N VAL A 56 -5.30 -2.92 -0.11
CA VAL A 56 -4.38 -3.80 -0.86
C VAL A 56 -4.69 -5.28 -0.62
N ALA A 57 -4.96 -5.67 0.63
CA ALA A 57 -5.29 -7.06 0.96
C ALA A 57 -6.62 -7.52 0.34
N GLU A 58 -7.59 -6.61 0.22
CA GLU A 58 -8.89 -6.86 -0.41
C GLU A 58 -8.76 -6.99 -1.93
N VAL A 59 -8.05 -6.05 -2.57
CA VAL A 59 -7.81 -6.10 -4.03
C VAL A 59 -7.05 -7.37 -4.45
N MET A 60 -6.15 -7.86 -3.61
CA MET A 60 -5.41 -9.10 -3.87
C MET A 60 -6.19 -10.36 -3.51
N GLU A 61 -7.46 -10.25 -3.10
CA GLU A 61 -8.31 -11.38 -2.70
C GLU A 61 -7.62 -12.33 -1.70
N ILE A 62 -6.91 -11.76 -0.73
CA ILE A 62 -6.21 -12.55 0.28
C ILE A 62 -7.23 -13.14 1.24
N PRO A 63 -7.28 -14.48 1.39
CA PRO A 63 -8.26 -15.13 2.23
C PRO A 63 -8.14 -14.71 3.69
N GLU A 64 -9.26 -14.58 4.36
CA GLU A 64 -9.34 -14.13 5.75
C GLU A 64 -8.69 -15.10 6.77
N GLY A 65 -8.39 -16.32 6.35
CA GLY A 65 -7.93 -17.40 7.21
C GLY A 65 -9.07 -18.37 7.55
N ASN A 66 -8.83 -19.28 8.47
CA ASN A 66 -9.87 -20.18 8.96
C ASN A 66 -10.73 -19.47 10.01
N GLU A 67 -12.02 -19.87 10.14
CA GLU A 67 -12.97 -19.31 11.12
C GLU A 67 -12.40 -19.31 12.56
N ASP A 68 -11.62 -20.33 12.91
CA ASP A 68 -11.00 -20.47 14.23
C ASP A 68 -9.78 -19.57 14.45
N LYS A 69 -9.17 -19.03 13.38
CA LYS A 69 -7.98 -18.18 13.46
C LYS A 69 -7.90 -17.20 12.27
N PRO A 70 -8.62 -16.08 12.37
CA PRO A 70 -8.55 -15.05 11.33
C PRO A 70 -7.12 -14.50 11.21
N LEU A 71 -6.68 -14.27 9.97
CA LEU A 71 -5.39 -13.66 9.73
C LEU A 71 -5.40 -12.18 10.18
N SER A 72 -4.40 -11.80 10.96
CA SER A 72 -4.17 -10.37 11.24
C SER A 72 -3.85 -9.62 9.95
N LEU A 73 -4.02 -8.29 9.93
CA LEU A 73 -3.67 -7.47 8.78
C LEU A 73 -2.20 -7.66 8.37
N ALA A 74 -1.28 -7.73 9.33
CA ALA A 74 0.12 -8.04 9.06
C ALA A 74 0.30 -9.43 8.41
N GLY A 75 -0.45 -10.43 8.85
CA GLY A 75 -0.48 -11.76 8.24
C GLY A 75 -1.01 -11.76 6.81
N LYS A 76 -2.02 -10.94 6.52
CA LYS A 76 -2.53 -10.73 5.16
C LYS A 76 -1.46 -10.06 4.29
N LEU A 77 -0.81 -9.01 4.77
CA LEU A 77 0.22 -8.29 4.03
C LEU A 77 1.43 -9.16 3.68
N HIS A 78 1.80 -10.10 4.53
CA HIS A 78 2.88 -11.06 4.21
C HIS A 78 2.54 -11.99 3.05
N LYS A 79 1.26 -12.18 2.73
CA LYS A 79 0.82 -12.99 1.58
C LYS A 79 0.63 -12.19 0.30
N VAL A 80 0.72 -10.85 0.36
CA VAL A 80 0.56 -9.99 -0.84
C VAL A 80 1.53 -10.37 -1.97
N PRO A 81 2.84 -10.58 -1.74
CA PRO A 81 3.75 -10.94 -2.83
C PRO A 81 3.34 -12.22 -3.56
N GLU A 82 2.98 -13.27 -2.81
CA GLU A 82 2.53 -14.55 -3.39
C GLU A 82 1.20 -14.40 -4.14
N ALA A 83 0.26 -13.64 -3.58
CA ALA A 83 -1.02 -13.35 -4.22
C ALA A 83 -0.83 -12.54 -5.50
N PHE A 84 0.09 -11.57 -5.49
CA PHE A 84 0.44 -10.77 -6.66
C PHE A 84 1.08 -11.62 -7.77
N GLU A 85 2.04 -12.48 -7.45
CA GLU A 85 2.64 -13.40 -8.42
C GLU A 85 1.58 -14.30 -9.07
N ARG A 86 0.67 -14.84 -8.27
CA ARG A 86 -0.44 -15.66 -8.76
C ARG A 86 -1.37 -14.84 -9.68
N TYR A 87 -1.73 -13.63 -9.27
CA TYR A 87 -2.55 -12.73 -10.07
C TYR A 87 -1.90 -12.42 -11.42
N VAL A 88 -0.62 -12.00 -11.42
CA VAL A 88 0.13 -11.71 -12.65
C VAL A 88 0.22 -12.94 -13.54
N SER A 89 0.55 -14.10 -12.99
CA SER A 89 0.64 -15.35 -13.74
C SER A 89 -0.69 -15.74 -14.38
N THR A 90 -1.78 -15.68 -13.61
CA THR A 90 -3.13 -16.02 -14.09
C THR A 90 -3.58 -15.04 -15.17
N THR A 91 -3.43 -13.75 -14.93
CA THR A 91 -3.82 -12.69 -15.89
C THR A 91 -3.01 -12.78 -17.18
N THR A 92 -1.70 -12.98 -17.08
CA THR A 92 -0.83 -13.18 -18.25
C THR A 92 -1.25 -14.40 -19.03
N HIS A 93 -1.53 -15.52 -18.36
CA HIS A 93 -2.00 -16.73 -19.02
C HIS A 93 -3.30 -16.50 -19.79
N GLN A 94 -4.26 -15.80 -19.19
CA GLN A 94 -5.53 -15.45 -19.83
C GLN A 94 -5.33 -14.57 -21.06
N TYR A 95 -4.52 -13.50 -20.95
CA TYR A 95 -4.25 -12.60 -22.07
C TYR A 95 -3.52 -13.31 -23.22
N VAL A 96 -2.47 -14.05 -22.90
CA VAL A 96 -1.74 -14.84 -23.91
C VAL A 96 -2.68 -15.86 -24.56
N GLY A 97 -3.46 -16.59 -23.78
CA GLY A 97 -4.44 -17.55 -24.29
C GLY A 97 -5.46 -16.90 -25.24
N HIS A 98 -5.97 -15.71 -24.87
CA HIS A 98 -6.89 -14.95 -25.71
C HIS A 98 -6.25 -14.53 -27.04
N VAL A 99 -5.04 -13.94 -27.00
CA VAL A 99 -4.31 -13.54 -28.22
C VAL A 99 -4.03 -14.73 -29.11
N LEU A 100 -3.57 -15.85 -28.57
CA LEU A 100 -3.35 -17.07 -29.33
C LEU A 100 -4.65 -17.65 -29.89
N GLY A 101 -5.76 -17.54 -29.15
CA GLY A 101 -7.10 -17.90 -29.64
C GLY A 101 -7.54 -17.04 -30.82
N LEU A 102 -7.30 -15.72 -30.77
CA LEU A 102 -7.55 -14.83 -31.91
C LEU A 102 -6.70 -15.23 -33.11
N VAL A 103 -5.41 -15.48 -32.95
CA VAL A 103 -4.53 -15.96 -34.04
C VAL A 103 -5.09 -17.24 -34.64
N LYS A 104 -5.53 -18.19 -33.82
CA LYS A 104 -6.12 -19.45 -34.32
C LYS A 104 -7.47 -19.25 -34.99
N SER A 105 -8.26 -18.24 -34.59
CA SER A 105 -9.53 -17.96 -35.24
C SER A 105 -9.37 -17.44 -36.68
N TYR A 106 -8.33 -16.65 -36.95
CA TYR A 106 -8.02 -16.15 -38.28
C TYR A 106 -7.17 -17.14 -39.12
N TRP A 107 -6.29 -17.87 -38.44
CA TRP A 107 -5.36 -18.83 -39.10
C TRP A 107 -5.40 -20.20 -38.40
N PRO A 108 -6.45 -21.02 -38.62
CA PRO A 108 -6.68 -22.27 -37.89
C PRO A 108 -5.54 -23.28 -38.01
N THR A 109 -4.79 -23.27 -39.14
CA THR A 109 -3.68 -24.20 -39.42
C THR A 109 -2.36 -23.73 -38.87
N THR A 110 -2.27 -22.51 -38.29
CA THR A 110 -1.00 -21.99 -37.74
C THR A 110 -0.50 -22.86 -36.61
N ARG A 111 0.78 -23.22 -36.67
CA ARG A 111 1.48 -23.97 -35.64
C ARG A 111 2.01 -22.99 -34.58
N LEU A 112 1.56 -23.14 -33.34
CA LEU A 112 1.96 -22.29 -32.22
C LEU A 112 3.04 -22.91 -31.33
N ASP A 113 3.33 -24.20 -31.52
CA ASP A 113 4.34 -24.98 -30.78
C ASP A 113 5.75 -24.35 -30.83
N ALA A 114 6.05 -23.64 -31.91
CA ALA A 114 7.34 -22.97 -32.05
C ALA A 114 7.53 -21.81 -31.06
N LEU A 115 6.42 -21.18 -30.60
CA LEU A 115 6.46 -20.03 -29.67
C LEU A 115 6.98 -20.41 -28.29
N GLU A 116 6.87 -21.68 -27.89
CA GLU A 116 7.42 -22.17 -26.62
C GLU A 116 8.94 -21.96 -26.52
N LYS A 117 9.63 -21.87 -27.67
CA LYS A 117 11.07 -21.70 -27.76
C LYS A 117 11.53 -20.24 -27.77
N GLY A 118 10.56 -19.32 -27.70
CA GLY A 118 10.82 -17.87 -27.81
C GLY A 118 10.98 -17.41 -29.27
N ALA A 119 11.69 -16.32 -29.47
CA ALA A 119 11.94 -15.76 -30.78
C ALA A 119 12.80 -16.75 -31.64
N LYS A 120 12.61 -16.69 -32.95
CA LYS A 120 13.37 -17.53 -33.88
C LYS A 120 14.88 -17.24 -33.78
N ALA A 121 15.72 -18.27 -33.88
CA ALA A 121 17.17 -18.17 -33.65
C ALA A 121 17.90 -17.17 -34.56
N ASP A 122 17.36 -16.90 -35.76
CA ASP A 122 17.87 -15.91 -36.71
C ASP A 122 17.22 -14.52 -36.57
N CYS A 123 16.31 -14.32 -35.60
CA CYS A 123 15.71 -13.02 -35.29
C CYS A 123 16.65 -12.24 -34.35
N THR A 124 17.14 -11.10 -34.80
CA THR A 124 17.95 -10.24 -33.94
C THR A 124 17.08 -9.51 -32.95
N GLU A 125 17.68 -8.97 -31.87
CA GLU A 125 16.99 -8.19 -30.86
C GLU A 125 16.33 -6.94 -31.48
N GLU A 126 17.02 -6.28 -32.40
CA GLU A 126 16.48 -5.10 -33.11
C GLU A 126 15.24 -5.46 -33.95
N GLN A 127 15.29 -6.60 -34.65
CA GLN A 127 14.14 -7.08 -35.43
C GLN A 127 12.97 -7.42 -34.52
N PHE A 128 13.26 -8.07 -33.38
CA PHE A 128 12.20 -8.40 -32.42
C PHE A 128 11.55 -7.16 -31.84
N ASN A 129 12.34 -6.15 -31.47
CA ASN A 129 11.84 -4.86 -30.99
C ASN A 129 10.98 -4.14 -32.05
N GLN A 130 11.39 -4.17 -33.31
CA GLN A 130 10.59 -3.66 -34.41
C GLN A 130 9.21 -4.34 -34.50
N TYR A 131 9.15 -5.67 -34.37
CA TYR A 131 7.89 -6.41 -34.35
C TYR A 131 7.02 -6.03 -33.15
N LEU A 132 7.61 -5.79 -31.98
CA LEU A 132 6.87 -5.30 -30.81
C LEU A 132 6.27 -3.91 -31.06
N GLU A 133 7.01 -3.00 -31.69
CA GLU A 133 6.51 -1.69 -32.06
C GLU A 133 5.36 -1.77 -33.08
N GLU A 134 5.52 -2.57 -34.15
CA GLU A 134 4.50 -2.77 -35.17
C GLU A 134 3.20 -3.36 -34.61
N THR A 135 3.29 -4.22 -33.60
CA THR A 135 2.12 -4.86 -32.98
C THR A 135 1.54 -4.08 -31.82
N SER A 136 2.22 -3.03 -31.31
CA SER A 136 1.86 -2.30 -30.09
C SER A 136 0.43 -1.73 -30.15
N LEU A 137 0.02 -1.12 -31.29
CA LEU A 137 -1.32 -0.56 -31.45
C LEU A 137 -2.40 -1.64 -31.33
N VAL A 138 -2.18 -2.79 -31.98
CA VAL A 138 -3.13 -3.91 -31.95
C VAL A 138 -3.19 -4.53 -30.55
N ALA A 139 -2.03 -4.67 -29.88
CA ALA A 139 -1.97 -5.16 -28.51
C ALA A 139 -2.77 -4.26 -27.55
N ASN A 140 -2.61 -2.94 -27.65
CA ASN A 140 -3.39 -1.99 -26.84
C ASN A 140 -4.90 -2.14 -27.07
N GLN A 141 -5.33 -2.27 -28.32
CA GLN A 141 -6.75 -2.45 -28.65
C GLN A 141 -7.32 -3.76 -28.09
N ILE A 142 -6.53 -4.84 -28.12
CA ILE A 142 -6.93 -6.13 -27.53
C ILE A 142 -7.08 -5.98 -26.03
N VAL A 143 -6.11 -5.38 -25.33
CA VAL A 143 -6.17 -5.15 -23.89
C VAL A 143 -7.36 -4.29 -23.50
N GLU A 144 -7.61 -3.20 -24.23
CA GLU A 144 -8.78 -2.35 -24.01
C GLU A 144 -10.11 -3.10 -24.19
N SER A 145 -10.18 -4.01 -25.16
CA SER A 145 -11.38 -4.81 -25.39
C SER A 145 -11.65 -5.81 -24.27
N LEU A 146 -10.58 -6.36 -23.67
CA LEU A 146 -10.69 -7.31 -22.56
C LEU A 146 -11.03 -6.63 -21.23
N ASN A 147 -10.63 -5.37 -21.07
CA ASN A 147 -10.92 -4.59 -19.87
C ASN A 147 -12.28 -3.90 -19.87
N LYS A 148 -13.00 -3.93 -21.01
CA LYS A 148 -14.40 -3.42 -21.02
C LYS A 148 -15.28 -4.47 -20.34
N PRO A 149 -16.02 -4.09 -19.27
CA PRO A 149 -17.03 -4.98 -18.74
C PRO A 149 -18.01 -5.29 -19.87
N ASP A 150 -18.35 -6.58 -20.02
CA ASP A 150 -19.36 -7.02 -20.97
C ASP A 150 -20.60 -6.14 -20.78
N SER A 151 -20.83 -5.24 -21.74
CA SER A 151 -22.09 -4.51 -21.79
C SER A 151 -23.17 -5.52 -22.21
N PRO A 152 -24.25 -5.65 -21.42
CA PRO A 152 -25.33 -6.59 -21.71
C PRO A 152 -26.04 -6.31 -23.05
#